data_090c218d3164f13f2e47ca4ef77b1a12
#
_entry.id   090c218d3164f13f2e47ca4ef77b1a12
#
_cell.length_a   1.000
_cell.length_b   1.000
_cell.length_c   1.000
_cell.angle_alpha   90.00
_cell.angle_beta   90.00
_cell.angle_gamma   90.00
#
_symmetry.space_group_name_H-M   'P 1'
#
loop_
_entity.id
_entity.type
_entity.pdbx_description
1 polymer ?
#
loop_
_entity_poly.entity_id
_entity_poly.type
_entity_poly.pdbx_seq_one_letter_code
_entity_poly.pdbx_strand_id
1 'polypeptide(L)'
;EGFELESMAPSRRATPSSVAAHSLYEQADPYEVREPSGRADLRHVTYRAIDDRRTRVEGALFEPAERLTLKLEGAAKVGYRALLIAGAADPHFIARHEEIFAEVKRIVRDLVCEDIAEDYRLGFRLYGVDGVRRWLEPPAHMPREAFVMGECIAGSAERAEEVIRTTKQYLLHHGYEGRLSTAGNLAFPFTPPEVMIGEAYRFNVFHLLEVDDPARLFPVEVHRLG
;
A
#
# COMPACT_ATOMS: atom_id res chain seq x y z
N GLU A 1 17.67 16.72 -26.15
CA GLU A 1 16.40 17.44 -25.87
C GLU A 1 16.12 17.42 -24.38
N GLY A 2 15.28 18.36 -23.93
CA GLY A 2 14.95 18.49 -22.51
C GLY A 2 13.81 19.47 -22.32
N PHE A 3 13.37 19.64 -21.07
CA PHE A 3 12.29 20.54 -20.69
C PHE A 3 12.58 21.26 -19.37
N GLU A 4 11.83 22.29 -19.10
CA GLU A 4 11.89 23.05 -17.88
C GLU A 4 10.58 22.89 -17.11
N LEU A 5 10.70 22.70 -15.80
CA LEU A 5 9.57 22.65 -14.88
C LEU A 5 9.58 23.86 -13.97
N GLU A 6 8.42 24.52 -13.89
CA GLU A 6 8.16 25.60 -12.96
C GLU A 6 6.86 25.33 -12.21
N SER A 7 6.83 25.66 -10.93
CA SER A 7 5.58 25.60 -10.16
C SER A 7 4.67 26.77 -10.53
N MET A 8 3.41 26.48 -10.84
CA MET A 8 2.39 27.52 -11.08
C MET A 8 2.10 28.36 -9.83
N ALA A 9 2.18 27.75 -8.64
CA ALA A 9 1.96 28.47 -7.38
C ALA A 9 3.19 29.31 -6.99
N PRO A 10 3.08 30.62 -6.76
CA PRO A 10 4.22 31.48 -6.44
C PRO A 10 4.98 31.06 -5.16
N SER A 11 4.30 30.44 -4.21
CA SER A 11 4.89 29.95 -2.96
C SER A 11 5.57 28.59 -3.05
N ARG A 12 5.51 27.90 -4.22
CA ARG A 12 6.10 26.59 -4.43
C ARG A 12 7.29 26.64 -5.37
N ARG A 13 8.14 25.65 -5.28
CA ARG A 13 9.36 25.53 -6.08
C ARG A 13 9.43 24.15 -6.75
N ALA A 14 9.90 24.09 -7.97
CA ALA A 14 10.30 22.89 -8.66
C ALA A 14 11.82 22.74 -8.48
N THR A 15 12.25 22.08 -7.41
CA THR A 15 13.68 21.87 -7.13
C THR A 15 14.17 20.60 -7.84
N PRO A 16 15.49 20.48 -8.17
CA PRO A 16 16.04 19.25 -8.75
C PRO A 16 15.66 17.99 -7.97
N SER A 17 15.70 18.04 -6.65
CA SER A 17 15.35 16.92 -5.78
C SER A 17 13.86 16.55 -5.89
N SER A 18 12.95 17.54 -5.87
CA SER A 18 11.52 17.26 -5.98
C SER A 18 11.12 16.74 -7.36
N VAL A 19 11.75 17.25 -8.41
CA VAL A 19 11.51 16.80 -9.79
C VAL A 19 12.07 15.40 -10.00
N ALA A 20 13.27 15.10 -9.53
CA ALA A 20 13.86 13.76 -9.59
C ALA A 20 13.01 12.75 -8.78
N ALA A 21 12.55 13.12 -7.58
CA ALA A 21 11.68 12.27 -6.79
C ALA A 21 10.35 11.96 -7.50
N HIS A 22 9.79 12.94 -8.23
CA HIS A 22 8.55 12.71 -8.99
C HIS A 22 8.76 11.78 -10.21
N SER A 23 9.94 11.78 -10.82
CA SER A 23 10.26 10.84 -11.90
C SER A 23 10.28 9.38 -11.47
N LEU A 24 10.40 9.12 -10.17
CA LEU A 24 10.38 7.77 -9.59
C LEU A 24 8.97 7.33 -9.13
N TYR A 25 7.98 8.21 -9.26
CA TYR A 25 6.62 7.93 -8.83
C TYR A 25 6.00 6.81 -9.68
N GLU A 26 5.54 5.75 -8.99
CA GLU A 26 4.94 4.55 -9.61
C GLU A 26 5.82 3.83 -10.65
N GLN A 27 7.14 4.00 -10.58
CA GLN A 27 8.07 3.31 -11.46
C GLN A 27 8.66 2.06 -10.77
N ALA A 28 8.65 0.94 -11.49
CA ALA A 28 9.26 -0.30 -11.03
C ALA A 28 10.79 -0.28 -11.18
N ASP A 29 11.31 0.46 -12.17
CA ASP A 29 12.74 0.63 -12.42
C ASP A 29 13.06 2.12 -12.46
N PRO A 30 14.01 2.62 -11.65
CA PRO A 30 14.37 4.04 -11.64
C PRO A 30 15.12 4.50 -12.90
N TYR A 31 15.61 3.58 -13.69
CA TYR A 31 16.45 3.88 -14.86
C TYR A 31 15.74 3.66 -16.18
N GLU A 32 14.60 3.00 -16.18
CA GLU A 32 13.91 2.64 -17.41
C GLU A 32 12.39 2.72 -17.27
N VAL A 33 11.75 3.46 -18.16
CA VAL A 33 10.30 3.54 -18.27
C VAL A 33 9.85 2.87 -19.56
N ARG A 34 9.08 1.79 -19.43
CA ARG A 34 8.51 1.06 -20.57
C ARG A 34 7.06 1.42 -20.76
N GLU A 35 6.73 1.88 -21.95
CA GLU A 35 5.37 2.25 -22.37
C GLU A 35 5.07 1.65 -23.76
N PRO A 36 3.80 1.59 -24.16
CA PRO A 36 3.42 1.06 -25.47
C PRO A 36 4.16 1.68 -26.67
N SER A 37 4.51 2.95 -26.58
CA SER A 37 5.22 3.68 -27.64
C SER A 37 6.71 3.39 -27.70
N GLY A 38 7.30 2.81 -26.64
CA GLY A 38 8.72 2.54 -26.57
C GLY A 38 9.27 2.53 -25.15
N ARG A 39 10.57 2.76 -25.06
CA ARG A 39 11.33 2.77 -23.82
C ARG A 39 12.06 4.09 -23.64
N ALA A 40 11.91 4.72 -22.47
CA ALA A 40 12.75 5.84 -22.07
C ALA A 40 13.88 5.36 -21.15
N ASP A 41 15.13 5.59 -21.55
CA ASP A 41 16.31 5.36 -20.74
C ASP A 41 16.64 6.63 -19.95
N LEU A 42 16.60 6.53 -18.63
CA LEU A 42 16.79 7.64 -17.70
C LEU A 42 18.19 7.67 -17.06
N ARG A 43 19.10 6.74 -17.39
CA ARG A 43 20.42 6.61 -16.76
C ARG A 43 21.29 7.86 -16.88
N HIS A 44 21.07 8.65 -17.91
CA HIS A 44 21.82 9.87 -18.20
C HIS A 44 21.04 11.14 -17.93
N VAL A 45 19.87 11.03 -17.29
CA VAL A 45 19.04 12.19 -16.95
C VAL A 45 19.73 13.03 -15.88
N THR A 46 19.77 14.32 -16.15
CA THR A 46 20.28 15.33 -15.21
C THR A 46 19.17 16.30 -14.82
N TYR A 47 19.20 16.72 -13.58
CA TYR A 47 18.26 17.67 -12.99
C TYR A 47 19.06 18.87 -12.49
N ARG A 48 18.93 20.02 -13.13
CA ARG A 48 19.71 21.21 -12.85
C ARG A 48 18.80 22.40 -12.51
N ALA A 49 19.02 23.04 -11.36
CA ALA A 49 18.34 24.28 -11.03
C ALA A 49 18.71 25.38 -12.05
N ILE A 50 17.70 26.06 -12.58
CA ILE A 50 17.87 27.27 -13.40
C ILE A 50 17.91 28.49 -12.48
N ASP A 51 16.97 28.52 -11.56
CA ASP A 51 16.83 29.51 -10.49
C ASP A 51 16.23 28.86 -9.25
N ASP A 52 15.71 29.65 -8.33
CA ASP A 52 15.11 29.18 -7.09
C ASP A 52 13.74 28.51 -7.25
N ARG A 53 13.14 28.56 -8.46
CA ARG A 53 11.80 28.04 -8.76
C ARG A 53 11.75 27.00 -9.87
N ARG A 54 12.75 26.97 -10.74
CA ARG A 54 12.75 26.19 -11.97
C ARG A 54 13.87 25.16 -12.02
N THR A 55 13.54 24.02 -12.59
CA THR A 55 14.50 22.93 -12.84
C THR A 55 14.48 22.55 -14.31
N ARG A 56 15.66 22.45 -14.91
CA ARG A 56 15.91 21.87 -16.23
C ARG A 56 16.14 20.38 -16.11
N VAL A 57 15.46 19.60 -16.95
CA VAL A 57 15.63 18.15 -17.09
C VAL A 57 16.11 17.83 -18.48
N GLU A 58 17.21 17.10 -18.60
CA GLU A 58 17.85 16.72 -19.87
C GLU A 58 18.47 15.34 -19.79
N GLY A 59 18.70 14.72 -20.95
CA GLY A 59 19.49 13.49 -21.06
C GLY A 59 18.69 12.20 -21.10
N ALA A 60 17.35 12.25 -21.10
CA ALA A 60 16.55 11.07 -21.40
C ALA A 60 16.74 10.65 -22.86
N LEU A 61 16.91 9.36 -23.09
CA LEU A 61 16.95 8.75 -24.43
C LEU A 61 15.67 7.94 -24.64
N PHE A 62 14.99 8.20 -25.76
CA PHE A 62 13.79 7.45 -26.12
C PHE A 62 14.08 6.51 -27.27
N GLU A 63 13.75 5.23 -27.07
CA GLU A 63 13.81 4.18 -28.07
C GLU A 63 12.38 3.80 -28.45
N PRO A 64 11.93 4.11 -29.67
CA PRO A 64 10.61 3.71 -30.14
C PRO A 64 10.45 2.19 -30.14
N ALA A 65 9.25 1.70 -29.87
CA ALA A 65 8.93 0.29 -30.00
C ALA A 65 8.99 -0.13 -31.50
N GLU A 66 9.62 -1.26 -31.78
CA GLU A 66 9.68 -1.81 -33.16
C GLU A 66 8.32 -2.30 -33.65
N ARG A 67 7.47 -2.72 -32.73
CA ARG A 67 6.12 -3.19 -32.97
C ARG A 67 5.12 -2.45 -32.10
N LEU A 68 3.90 -2.35 -32.59
CA LEU A 68 2.81 -1.78 -31.80
C LEU A 68 2.52 -2.69 -30.62
N THR A 69 2.44 -2.10 -29.43
CA THR A 69 2.08 -2.81 -28.21
C THR A 69 0.88 -2.18 -27.52
N LEU A 70 0.22 -2.96 -26.69
CA LEU A 70 -0.83 -2.53 -25.78
C LEU A 70 -0.40 -2.81 -24.35
N LYS A 71 -0.60 -1.85 -23.47
CA LYS A 71 -0.38 -2.01 -22.04
C LYS A 71 -1.58 -2.72 -21.41
N LEU A 72 -1.33 -3.90 -20.85
CA LEU A 72 -2.32 -4.65 -20.09
C LEU A 72 -2.05 -4.51 -18.62
N GLU A 73 -3.04 -4.03 -17.90
CA GLU A 73 -3.04 -3.96 -16.45
C GLU A 73 -4.26 -4.69 -15.90
N GLY A 74 -4.06 -5.42 -14.81
CA GLY A 74 -5.14 -6.18 -14.22
C GLY A 74 -4.99 -6.41 -12.75
N ALA A 75 -6.12 -6.62 -12.10
CA ALA A 75 -6.19 -6.98 -10.69
C ALA A 75 -7.03 -8.25 -10.53
N ALA A 76 -6.54 -9.16 -9.69
CA ALA A 76 -7.27 -10.35 -9.30
C ALA A 76 -7.90 -10.19 -7.92
N LYS A 77 -9.11 -10.66 -7.76
CA LYS A 77 -9.73 -10.83 -6.45
C LYS A 77 -8.92 -11.84 -5.64
N VAL A 78 -8.53 -11.45 -4.43
CA VAL A 78 -7.73 -12.28 -3.50
C VAL A 78 -8.52 -12.70 -2.26
N GLY A 79 -9.78 -12.34 -2.18
CA GLY A 79 -10.68 -12.72 -1.09
C GLY A 79 -11.57 -11.57 -0.62
N TYR A 80 -11.94 -11.61 0.64
CA TYR A 80 -12.74 -10.61 1.33
C TYR A 80 -11.94 -10.03 2.50
N ARG A 81 -12.07 -8.73 2.71
CA ARG A 81 -11.32 -7.97 3.73
C ARG A 81 -12.21 -7.58 4.88
N ALA A 82 -11.73 -7.85 6.09
CA ALA A 82 -12.27 -7.32 7.33
C ALA A 82 -11.18 -6.58 8.10
N LEU A 83 -11.56 -5.51 8.80
CA LEU A 83 -10.67 -4.72 9.64
C LEU A 83 -11.13 -4.74 11.09
N LEU A 84 -10.15 -4.68 11.99
CA LEU A 84 -10.29 -4.30 13.38
C LEU A 84 -9.57 -2.98 13.58
N ILE A 85 -10.24 -2.01 14.21
CA ILE A 85 -9.67 -0.71 14.49
C ILE A 85 -9.77 -0.38 15.97
N ALA A 86 -8.68 0.10 16.57
CA ALA A 86 -8.62 0.43 17.99
C ALA A 86 -7.52 1.44 18.30
N GLY A 87 -7.69 2.20 19.37
CA GLY A 87 -6.63 2.96 20.00
C GLY A 87 -5.92 2.16 21.08
N ALA A 88 -4.63 2.40 21.29
CA ALA A 88 -3.83 1.87 22.39
C ALA A 88 -3.04 2.99 23.04
N ALA A 89 -3.10 3.09 24.36
CA ALA A 89 -2.40 4.13 25.15
C ALA A 89 -1.50 3.52 26.26
N ASP A 90 -1.54 2.18 26.43
CA ASP A 90 -0.66 1.51 27.38
C ASP A 90 0.77 1.47 26.83
N PRO A 91 1.76 2.08 27.52
CA PRO A 91 3.13 2.11 27.03
C PRO A 91 3.78 0.72 26.93
N HIS A 92 3.38 -0.23 27.77
CA HIS A 92 3.87 -1.61 27.71
C HIS A 92 3.32 -2.35 26.50
N PHE A 93 2.03 -2.13 26.18
CA PHE A 93 1.44 -2.64 24.94
C PHE A 93 2.15 -2.07 23.72
N ILE A 94 2.33 -0.75 23.66
CA ILE A 94 2.97 -0.07 22.53
C ILE A 94 4.41 -0.56 22.35
N ALA A 95 5.18 -0.70 23.43
CA ALA A 95 6.56 -1.16 23.37
C ALA A 95 6.71 -2.64 22.92
N ARG A 96 5.72 -3.49 23.24
CA ARG A 96 5.76 -4.94 22.97
C ARG A 96 4.80 -5.38 21.87
N HIS A 97 4.28 -4.46 21.09
CA HIS A 97 3.23 -4.75 20.11
C HIS A 97 3.57 -5.87 19.12
N GLU A 98 4.83 -5.96 18.66
CA GLU A 98 5.25 -7.02 17.72
C GLU A 98 5.10 -8.41 18.35
N GLU A 99 5.52 -8.58 19.60
CA GLU A 99 5.39 -9.82 20.37
C GLU A 99 3.91 -10.16 20.60
N ILE A 100 3.13 -9.19 21.06
CA ILE A 100 1.69 -9.35 21.32
C ILE A 100 0.96 -9.74 20.02
N PHE A 101 1.24 -9.05 18.91
CA PHE A 101 0.62 -9.36 17.62
C PHE A 101 1.00 -10.75 17.12
N ALA A 102 2.24 -11.18 17.31
CA ALA A 102 2.69 -12.52 16.94
C ALA A 102 1.97 -13.61 17.77
N GLU A 103 1.85 -13.40 19.07
CA GLU A 103 1.12 -14.34 19.96
C GLU A 103 -0.37 -14.40 19.64
N VAL A 104 -1.02 -13.25 19.42
CA VAL A 104 -2.44 -13.21 19.04
C VAL A 104 -2.67 -13.93 17.70
N LYS A 105 -1.80 -13.74 16.71
CA LYS A 105 -1.89 -14.48 15.44
C LYS A 105 -1.82 -15.99 15.67
N ARG A 106 -0.90 -16.45 16.53
CA ARG A 106 -0.77 -17.86 16.86
C ARG A 106 -2.06 -18.40 17.53
N ILE A 107 -2.58 -17.68 18.54
CA ILE A 107 -3.80 -18.07 19.23
C ILE A 107 -4.99 -18.14 18.27
N VAL A 108 -5.16 -17.12 17.44
CA VAL A 108 -6.24 -17.07 16.44
C VAL A 108 -6.15 -18.26 15.48
N ARG A 109 -4.95 -18.53 14.96
CA ARG A 109 -4.72 -19.69 14.09
C ARG A 109 -5.11 -20.99 14.77
N ASP A 110 -4.64 -21.21 16.01
CA ASP A 110 -4.89 -22.45 16.77
C ASP A 110 -6.38 -22.66 17.09
N LEU A 111 -7.18 -21.59 17.14
CA LEU A 111 -8.61 -21.63 17.40
C LEU A 111 -9.49 -21.76 16.15
N VAL A 112 -9.05 -21.17 15.07
CA VAL A 112 -9.84 -21.01 13.85
C VAL A 112 -9.50 -22.08 12.81
N CYS A 113 -8.27 -22.64 12.84
CA CYS A 113 -7.82 -23.68 11.91
C CYS A 113 -7.92 -25.06 12.61
N GLU A 114 -9.07 -25.74 12.50
CA GLU A 114 -9.21 -27.07 13.09
C GLU A 114 -8.52 -28.18 12.28
N ASP A 115 -8.31 -28.05 10.96
CA ASP A 115 -7.68 -29.13 10.14
C ASP A 115 -7.19 -28.70 8.74
N ILE A 116 -7.16 -27.42 8.41
CA ILE A 116 -6.87 -26.95 7.03
C ILE A 116 -5.75 -25.92 7.04
N ALA A 117 -4.91 -25.97 6.00
CA ALA A 117 -3.93 -24.92 5.71
C ALA A 117 -4.57 -23.52 5.84
N GLU A 118 -3.80 -22.57 6.37
CA GLU A 118 -4.25 -21.19 6.58
C GLU A 118 -4.99 -20.66 5.33
N ASP A 119 -6.32 -20.59 5.40
CA ASP A 119 -7.21 -20.09 4.35
C ASP A 119 -7.44 -18.57 4.45
N TYR A 120 -6.71 -17.93 5.35
CA TYR A 120 -6.76 -16.49 5.58
C TYR A 120 -5.35 -15.89 5.78
N ARG A 121 -5.28 -14.57 5.68
CA ARG A 121 -4.09 -13.77 6.03
C ARG A 121 -4.49 -12.74 7.06
N LEU A 122 -3.88 -12.80 8.25
CA LEU A 122 -4.06 -11.84 9.33
C LEU A 122 -2.81 -10.99 9.49
N GLY A 123 -2.96 -9.68 9.43
CA GLY A 123 -1.90 -8.69 9.59
C GLY A 123 -2.24 -7.62 10.61
N PHE A 124 -1.23 -6.98 11.20
CA PHE A 124 -1.40 -5.83 12.08
C PHE A 124 -0.49 -4.69 11.65
N ARG A 125 -0.95 -3.46 11.91
CA ARG A 125 -0.18 -2.23 11.80
C ARG A 125 -0.43 -1.37 13.03
N LEU A 126 0.63 -0.81 13.58
CA LEU A 126 0.54 0.12 14.70
C LEU A 126 0.93 1.52 14.22
N TYR A 127 -0.07 2.29 13.81
CA TYR A 127 0.15 3.68 13.40
C TYR A 127 0.58 4.53 14.59
N GLY A 128 1.57 5.38 14.37
CA GLY A 128 2.28 6.09 15.43
C GLY A 128 3.63 5.48 15.78
N VAL A 129 3.83 4.17 15.46
CA VAL A 129 5.10 3.46 15.66
C VAL A 129 5.68 3.04 14.31
N ASP A 130 5.16 1.99 13.69
CA ASP A 130 5.68 1.38 12.46
C ASP A 130 4.60 1.13 11.37
N GLY A 131 3.38 1.59 11.58
CA GLY A 131 2.23 1.32 10.71
C GLY A 131 2.36 1.83 9.27
N VAL A 132 3.21 2.84 9.03
CA VAL A 132 3.48 3.40 7.70
C VAL A 132 4.73 2.77 7.10
N ARG A 133 5.81 2.74 7.86
CA ARG A 133 7.07 2.13 7.45
C ARG A 133 7.82 1.61 8.67
N ARG A 134 8.54 0.51 8.50
CA ARG A 134 9.50 0.07 9.52
C ARG A 134 10.66 1.04 9.58
N TRP A 135 10.99 1.47 10.77
CA TRP A 135 12.19 2.25 11.02
C TRP A 135 13.40 1.31 11.04
N LEU A 136 14.54 1.77 10.52
CA LEU A 136 15.82 1.06 10.66
C LEU A 136 16.32 1.13 12.09
N GLU A 137 15.98 2.20 12.81
CA GLU A 137 16.26 2.42 14.20
C GLU A 137 14.97 2.73 14.95
N PRO A 138 14.82 2.26 16.21
CA PRO A 138 13.64 2.58 17.00
C PRO A 138 13.56 4.11 17.21
N PRO A 139 12.34 4.68 17.28
CA PRO A 139 12.16 6.10 17.53
C PRO A 139 12.74 6.47 18.91
N ALA A 140 13.33 7.66 19.01
CA ALA A 140 13.90 8.17 20.27
C ALA A 140 12.86 8.27 21.39
N HIS A 141 11.60 8.42 21.05
CA HIS A 141 10.48 8.46 21.99
C HIS A 141 9.30 7.67 21.46
N MET A 142 8.76 6.80 22.32
CA MET A 142 7.52 6.07 22.01
C MET A 142 6.32 7.03 22.08
N PRO A 143 5.31 6.90 21.20
CA PRO A 143 4.11 7.71 21.24
C PRO A 143 3.31 7.43 22.53
N ARG A 144 2.54 8.43 22.99
CA ARG A 144 1.62 8.26 24.13
C ARG A 144 0.37 7.47 23.74
N GLU A 145 -0.01 7.52 22.48
CA GLU A 145 -1.15 6.83 21.90
C GLU A 145 -0.77 6.32 20.51
N ALA A 146 -1.29 5.18 20.16
CA ALA A 146 -1.12 4.57 18.85
C ALA A 146 -2.45 4.00 18.35
N PHE A 147 -2.59 3.93 17.02
CA PHE A 147 -3.76 3.35 16.38
C PHE A 147 -3.44 1.95 15.86
N VAL A 148 -4.16 0.96 16.39
CA VAL A 148 -4.05 -0.44 15.96
C VAL A 148 -5.02 -0.69 14.82
N MET A 149 -4.52 -1.22 13.73
CA MET A 149 -5.30 -1.76 12.62
C MET A 149 -4.97 -3.24 12.43
N GLY A 150 -5.93 -4.12 12.73
CA GLY A 150 -5.90 -5.52 12.32
C GLY A 150 -6.56 -5.67 10.95
N GLU A 151 -5.97 -6.42 10.04
CA GLU A 151 -6.51 -6.72 8.71
C GLU A 151 -6.56 -8.22 8.51
N CYS A 152 -7.75 -8.75 8.19
CA CYS A 152 -7.93 -10.11 7.71
C CYS A 152 -8.36 -10.10 6.25
N ILE A 153 -7.75 -10.96 5.43
CA ILE A 153 -8.20 -11.30 4.08
C ILE A 153 -8.38 -12.82 4.03
N ALA A 154 -9.60 -13.27 3.72
CA ALA A 154 -9.97 -14.69 3.64
C ALA A 154 -10.75 -15.01 2.37
N GLY A 155 -10.91 -16.28 2.06
CA GLY A 155 -11.61 -16.75 0.86
C GLY A 155 -13.10 -16.39 0.82
N SER A 156 -13.74 -16.19 1.98
CA SER A 156 -15.13 -15.75 2.10
C SER A 156 -15.28 -14.58 3.09
N ALA A 157 -16.39 -13.86 2.99
CA ALA A 157 -16.73 -12.77 3.90
C ALA A 157 -16.96 -13.28 5.35
N GLU A 158 -17.66 -14.40 5.48
CA GLU A 158 -17.95 -15.05 6.75
C GLU A 158 -16.66 -15.46 7.47
N ARG A 159 -15.69 -16.00 6.70
CA ARG A 159 -14.40 -16.40 7.24
C ARG A 159 -13.57 -15.20 7.67
N ALA A 160 -13.56 -14.12 6.89
CA ALA A 160 -12.87 -12.88 7.26
C ALA A 160 -13.48 -12.27 8.55
N GLU A 161 -14.80 -12.30 8.69
CA GLU A 161 -15.52 -11.83 9.88
C GLU A 161 -15.21 -12.67 11.11
N GLU A 162 -15.24 -13.98 10.99
CA GLU A 162 -14.91 -14.92 12.08
C GLU A 162 -13.50 -14.68 12.62
N VAL A 163 -12.51 -14.63 11.71
CA VAL A 163 -11.10 -14.39 12.07
C VAL A 163 -10.93 -13.04 12.76
N ILE A 164 -11.54 -11.98 12.23
CA ILE A 164 -11.36 -10.65 12.81
C ILE A 164 -12.06 -10.47 14.16
N ARG A 165 -13.21 -11.09 14.35
CA ARG A 165 -13.92 -11.13 15.64
C ARG A 165 -13.13 -11.89 16.70
N THR A 166 -12.59 -13.06 16.34
CA THR A 166 -11.70 -13.82 17.22
C THR A 166 -10.45 -13.01 17.55
N THR A 167 -9.86 -12.35 16.57
CA THR A 167 -8.70 -11.45 16.74
C THR A 167 -9.01 -10.35 17.76
N LYS A 168 -10.14 -9.67 17.65
CA LYS A 168 -10.56 -8.64 18.61
C LYS A 168 -10.62 -9.18 20.03
N GLN A 169 -11.27 -10.31 20.22
CA GLN A 169 -11.44 -10.92 21.52
C GLN A 169 -10.11 -11.18 22.21
N TYR A 170 -9.19 -11.81 21.49
CA TYR A 170 -7.90 -12.18 22.05
C TYR A 170 -6.95 -10.99 22.16
N LEU A 171 -6.95 -10.06 21.23
CA LEU A 171 -6.12 -8.85 21.31
C LEU A 171 -6.55 -7.93 22.45
N LEU A 172 -7.86 -7.74 22.66
CA LEU A 172 -8.40 -6.92 23.75
C LEU A 172 -8.00 -7.45 25.13
N HIS A 173 -8.02 -8.76 25.30
CA HIS A 173 -7.79 -9.41 26.61
C HIS A 173 -6.40 -10.03 26.74
N HIS A 174 -5.52 -9.86 25.75
CA HIS A 174 -4.18 -10.43 25.78
C HIS A 174 -3.40 -9.99 27.02
N GLY A 175 -2.82 -10.96 27.72
CA GLY A 175 -1.96 -10.70 28.89
C GLY A 175 -0.52 -10.43 28.48
N TYR A 176 0.10 -9.44 29.09
CA TYR A 176 1.53 -9.15 28.93
C TYR A 176 2.08 -8.56 30.22
N GLU A 177 3.38 -8.66 30.41
CA GLU A 177 4.05 -8.11 31.58
C GLU A 177 3.91 -6.59 31.63
N GLY A 178 3.56 -6.07 32.82
CA GLY A 178 3.33 -4.64 33.03
C GLY A 178 1.94 -4.15 32.64
N ARG A 179 1.03 -5.02 32.21
CA ARG A 179 -0.35 -4.67 31.89
C ARG A 179 -1.06 -4.09 33.11
N LEU A 180 -1.60 -2.87 32.97
CA LEU A 180 -2.24 -2.15 34.06
C LEU A 180 -3.75 -2.39 34.13
N SER A 181 -4.40 -2.68 32.99
CA SER A 181 -5.86 -2.86 32.93
C SER A 181 -6.23 -4.35 32.83
N THR A 182 -7.18 -4.78 33.65
CA THR A 182 -7.79 -6.10 33.58
C THR A 182 -9.04 -6.13 32.67
N ALA A 183 -9.62 -4.97 32.37
CA ALA A 183 -10.83 -4.84 31.53
C ALA A 183 -10.55 -4.94 30.03
N GLY A 184 -9.37 -4.53 29.60
CA GLY A 184 -8.95 -4.55 28.20
C GLY A 184 -7.79 -3.56 27.93
N ASN A 185 -7.13 -3.75 26.80
CA ASN A 185 -5.94 -2.95 26.42
C ASN A 185 -6.24 -1.93 25.33
N LEU A 186 -7.45 -2.00 24.74
CA LEU A 186 -7.81 -1.27 23.52
C LEU A 186 -9.00 -0.35 23.78
N ALA A 187 -8.97 0.82 23.16
CA ALA A 187 -10.08 1.76 23.07
C ALA A 187 -10.73 1.66 21.70
N PHE A 188 -11.98 1.27 21.61
CA PHE A 188 -12.70 1.19 20.35
C PHE A 188 -13.38 2.51 20.03
N PRO A 189 -13.23 3.06 18.81
CA PRO A 189 -13.86 4.33 18.43
C PRO A 189 -15.39 4.20 18.29
N PHE A 190 -15.89 2.99 18.05
CA PHE A 190 -17.30 2.62 17.95
C PHE A 190 -17.49 1.13 18.20
N THR A 191 -18.76 0.68 18.27
CA THR A 191 -19.14 -0.73 18.48
C THR A 191 -20.14 -1.15 17.40
N PRO A 192 -19.92 -2.29 16.73
CA PRO A 192 -18.75 -3.16 16.76
C PRO A 192 -17.51 -2.52 16.09
N PRO A 193 -16.30 -2.77 16.57
CA PRO A 193 -15.07 -2.20 15.98
C PRO A 193 -14.55 -2.98 14.78
N GLU A 194 -15.20 -4.09 14.45
CA GLU A 194 -14.94 -4.88 13.25
C GLU A 194 -15.71 -4.28 12.07
N VAL A 195 -14.99 -4.03 10.98
CA VAL A 195 -15.55 -3.43 9.76
C VAL A 195 -15.33 -4.36 8.57
N MET A 196 -16.42 -4.83 7.96
CA MET A 196 -16.34 -5.53 6.69
C MET A 196 -16.15 -4.54 5.56
N ILE A 197 -15.03 -4.66 4.86
CA ILE A 197 -14.68 -3.77 3.73
C ILE A 197 -15.27 -4.30 2.41
N GLY A 198 -15.42 -5.63 2.30
CA GLY A 198 -15.87 -6.29 1.08
C GLY A 198 -14.74 -6.98 0.34
N GLU A 199 -14.82 -7.04 -0.97
CA GLU A 199 -13.84 -7.74 -1.80
C GLU A 199 -12.46 -7.08 -1.74
N ALA A 200 -11.42 -7.92 -1.68
CA ALA A 200 -10.03 -7.51 -1.72
C ALA A 200 -9.41 -7.89 -3.06
N TYR A 201 -8.70 -6.96 -3.65
CA TYR A 201 -8.03 -7.13 -4.94
C TYR A 201 -6.53 -6.91 -4.79
N ARG A 202 -5.76 -7.55 -5.67
CA ARG A 202 -4.33 -7.34 -5.83
C ARG A 202 -4.01 -7.13 -7.29
N PHE A 203 -3.27 -6.06 -7.58
CA PHE A 203 -2.68 -5.86 -8.90
C PHE A 203 -1.72 -7.02 -9.22
N ASN A 204 -1.90 -7.68 -10.34
CA ASN A 204 -1.15 -8.90 -10.68
C ASN A 204 -0.77 -9.03 -12.15
N VAL A 205 -1.23 -8.12 -12.99
CA VAL A 205 -0.88 -8.10 -14.42
C VAL A 205 -0.35 -6.73 -14.78
N PHE A 206 0.88 -6.70 -15.27
CA PHE A 206 1.47 -5.62 -16.03
C PHE A 206 2.21 -6.26 -17.20
N HIS A 207 1.73 -6.03 -18.43
CA HIS A 207 2.29 -6.66 -19.61
C HIS A 207 2.13 -5.76 -20.84
N LEU A 208 3.18 -5.71 -21.69
CA LEU A 208 3.11 -5.10 -23.00
C LEU A 208 2.85 -6.21 -24.03
N LEU A 209 1.64 -6.24 -24.55
CA LEU A 209 1.18 -7.20 -25.56
C LEU A 209 1.49 -6.67 -26.95
N GLU A 210 2.29 -7.37 -27.73
CA GLU A 210 2.47 -7.06 -29.15
C GLU A 210 1.17 -7.31 -29.92
N VAL A 211 0.77 -6.36 -30.75
CA VAL A 211 -0.45 -6.45 -31.57
C VAL A 211 -0.17 -5.96 -33.01
N ASP A 212 -0.74 -6.65 -33.98
CA ASP A 212 -0.66 -6.20 -35.37
C ASP A 212 -1.64 -5.04 -35.65
N ASP A 213 -2.83 -5.10 -35.03
CA ASP A 213 -3.88 -4.11 -35.18
C ASP A 213 -4.69 -3.96 -33.87
N PRO A 214 -4.55 -2.84 -33.17
CA PRO A 214 -5.29 -2.61 -31.91
C PRO A 214 -6.80 -2.46 -32.13
N ALA A 215 -7.25 -2.05 -33.31
CA ALA A 215 -8.68 -1.91 -33.61
C ALA A 215 -9.43 -3.24 -33.57
N ARG A 216 -8.74 -4.35 -33.74
CA ARG A 216 -9.33 -5.69 -33.59
C ARG A 216 -9.72 -6.02 -32.14
N LEU A 217 -9.01 -5.44 -31.18
CA LEU A 217 -9.26 -5.62 -29.74
C LEU A 217 -10.19 -4.54 -29.18
N PHE A 218 -10.18 -3.38 -29.81
CA PHE A 218 -10.98 -2.20 -29.40
C PHE A 218 -11.82 -1.70 -30.59
N PRO A 219 -12.90 -2.40 -30.96
CA PRO A 219 -13.77 -1.97 -32.05
C PRO A 219 -14.39 -0.59 -31.71
N VAL A 220 -14.31 0.33 -32.64
CA VAL A 220 -14.85 1.68 -32.48
C VAL A 220 -16.16 1.78 -33.28
N GLU A 221 -17.24 2.17 -32.59
CA GLU A 221 -18.50 2.53 -33.21
C GLU A 221 -18.67 4.06 -33.26
N VAL A 222 -18.98 4.59 -34.43
CA VAL A 222 -19.18 6.01 -34.59
C VAL A 222 -20.67 6.29 -34.83
N HIS A 223 -21.32 6.95 -33.87
CA HIS A 223 -22.68 7.40 -33.96
C HIS A 223 -22.74 8.88 -34.35
N ARG A 224 -23.42 9.21 -35.46
CA ARG A 224 -23.69 10.59 -35.82
C ARG A 224 -24.93 11.04 -35.07
N LEU A 225 -24.78 12.11 -34.30
CA LEU A 225 -25.93 12.80 -33.70
C LEU A 225 -26.55 13.67 -34.78
N GLY A 226 -27.85 13.45 -35.06
CA GLY A 226 -28.60 14.22 -36.00
C GLY A 226 -28.99 15.61 -35.47
#